data_623854df9523fe490c6c71d964aa5347
#
_entry.id   623854df9523fe490c6c71d964aa5347
#
_cell.length_a   1.000
_cell.length_b   1.000
_cell.length_c   1.000
_cell.angle_alpha   90.00
_cell.angle_beta   90.00
_cell.angle_gamma   90.00
#
_symmetry.space_group_name_H-M   'P 1'
#
loop_
_entity.id
_entity.type
_entity.pdbx_description
1 polymer ?
#
loop_
_entity_poly.entity_id
_entity_poly.type
_entity_poly.pdbx_seq_one_letter_code
_entity_poly.pdbx_strand_id
1 'polypeptide(L)'
;MASVPTVDIDAILKPISGDKPCGVDPRDGVSFELLKEARREEDAASQGDWKREVKVADWPKAIQLATKILSTEGKDLQVAAWLTEGLVRKHGSAGLRDGLKILRGLHEQYWDSFYPSIEDGDLEFRGGRLEALNKILPVAILNMPLVHPPGGPAYSCWQYKESQEVENLRRGAATDGERKRQLAEALEEGKLEGEKFDKAVAATPLSHCSTILENLNQSWDEFEQFERILDEKYRPEAPSLRLIKEALSECRSLMNSIVRKKGGV
;
A
#
# COMPACT_ATOMS: atom_id res chain seq x y z
N MET A 1 -11.63 3.91 17.02
CA MET A 1 -12.27 4.67 15.93
C MET A 1 -11.28 4.81 14.79
N ALA A 2 -11.73 4.60 13.55
CA ALA A 2 -10.90 4.79 12.37
C ALA A 2 -10.44 6.25 12.20
N SER A 3 -9.38 6.42 11.42
CA SER A 3 -8.88 7.74 11.05
C SER A 3 -9.85 8.47 10.11
N VAL A 4 -9.80 9.80 10.09
CA VAL A 4 -10.47 10.60 9.05
C VAL A 4 -9.93 10.24 7.66
N PRO A 5 -10.69 10.46 6.58
CA PRO A 5 -10.21 10.27 5.22
C PRO A 5 -8.95 11.09 4.93
N THR A 6 -8.01 10.50 4.18
CA THR A 6 -6.71 11.12 3.85
C THR A 6 -6.78 12.02 2.61
N VAL A 7 -7.82 11.84 1.81
CA VAL A 7 -8.17 12.64 0.62
C VAL A 7 -9.67 12.81 0.52
N ASP A 8 -10.13 13.77 -0.27
CA ASP A 8 -11.55 13.95 -0.58
C ASP A 8 -12.03 12.90 -1.59
N ILE A 9 -12.45 11.73 -1.06
CA ILE A 9 -12.92 10.59 -1.86
C ILE A 9 -14.17 10.96 -2.67
N ASP A 10 -15.06 11.76 -2.10
CA ASP A 10 -16.30 12.16 -2.76
C ASP A 10 -16.00 13.05 -3.98
N ALA A 11 -15.04 13.97 -3.86
CA ALA A 11 -14.57 14.77 -5.01
C ALA A 11 -13.92 13.90 -6.10
N ILE A 12 -13.14 12.87 -5.71
CA ILE A 12 -12.51 11.93 -6.65
C ILE A 12 -13.56 11.09 -7.37
N LEU A 13 -14.60 10.64 -6.68
CA LEU A 13 -15.64 9.78 -7.24
C LEU A 13 -16.82 10.55 -7.86
N LYS A 14 -16.88 11.86 -7.68
CA LYS A 14 -17.90 12.71 -8.35
C LYS A 14 -17.68 12.71 -9.86
N PRO A 15 -18.75 12.67 -10.69
CA PRO A 15 -18.60 12.85 -12.13
C PRO A 15 -17.83 14.14 -12.49
N ILE A 16 -16.97 14.04 -13.49
CA ILE A 16 -16.27 15.21 -14.03
C ILE A 16 -17.30 16.08 -14.79
N SER A 17 -17.19 17.41 -14.65
CA SER A 17 -18.11 18.34 -15.27
C SER A 17 -18.04 18.27 -16.80
N GLY A 18 -19.19 18.28 -17.46
CA GLY A 18 -19.33 18.23 -18.92
C GLY A 18 -20.11 17.00 -19.37
N ASP A 19 -20.05 16.72 -20.67
CA ASP A 19 -20.85 15.64 -21.30
C ASP A 19 -20.32 14.23 -21.02
N LYS A 20 -19.08 14.12 -20.55
CA LYS A 20 -18.42 12.85 -20.25
C LYS A 20 -18.15 12.70 -18.76
N PRO A 21 -18.89 11.89 -18.02
CA PRO A 21 -18.72 11.74 -16.56
C PRO A 21 -17.32 11.31 -16.12
N CYS A 22 -16.61 10.58 -17.00
CA CYS A 22 -15.21 10.17 -16.77
C CYS A 22 -14.17 11.12 -17.37
N GLY A 23 -14.58 12.26 -17.92
CA GLY A 23 -13.68 13.21 -18.56
C GLY A 23 -13.03 12.68 -19.84
N VAL A 24 -11.75 12.98 -20.01
CA VAL A 24 -10.94 12.49 -21.14
C VAL A 24 -9.84 11.55 -20.65
N ASP A 25 -9.25 10.79 -21.57
CA ASP A 25 -8.08 9.95 -21.23
C ASP A 25 -6.92 10.85 -20.79
N PRO A 26 -6.46 10.72 -19.53
CA PRO A 26 -5.42 11.62 -19.03
C PRO A 26 -4.00 11.23 -19.45
N ARG A 27 -3.80 10.06 -20.11
CA ARG A 27 -2.47 9.48 -20.35
C ARG A 27 -1.58 10.32 -21.24
N ASP A 28 -2.15 11.10 -22.16
CA ASP A 28 -1.41 12.03 -23.03
C ASP A 28 -1.29 13.43 -22.43
N GLY A 29 -1.80 13.63 -21.20
CA GLY A 29 -1.83 14.90 -20.51
C GLY A 29 -0.54 15.22 -19.75
N VAL A 30 -0.22 16.52 -19.65
CA VAL A 30 0.94 17.01 -18.87
C VAL A 30 0.89 16.57 -17.41
N SER A 31 -0.30 16.58 -16.80
CA SER A 31 -0.48 16.16 -15.40
C SER A 31 -0.10 14.69 -15.18
N PHE A 32 -0.37 13.82 -16.15
CA PHE A 32 -0.01 12.39 -16.09
C PHE A 32 1.51 12.19 -16.14
N GLU A 33 2.22 12.87 -17.04
CA GLU A 33 3.69 12.80 -17.09
C GLU A 33 4.35 13.38 -15.84
N LEU A 34 3.81 14.47 -15.29
CA LEU A 34 4.27 15.02 -14.00
C LEU A 34 4.03 14.03 -12.84
N LEU A 35 2.89 13.33 -12.81
CA LEU A 35 2.61 12.29 -11.82
C LEU A 35 3.59 11.13 -11.93
N LYS A 36 3.83 10.66 -13.14
CA LYS A 36 4.80 9.59 -13.41
C LYS A 36 6.21 9.98 -12.94
N GLU A 37 6.62 11.21 -13.21
CA GLU A 37 7.91 11.73 -12.76
C GLU A 37 7.97 11.93 -11.25
N ALA A 38 6.89 12.37 -10.58
CA ALA A 38 6.83 12.50 -9.13
C ALA A 38 6.96 11.14 -8.41
N ARG A 39 6.45 10.06 -9.01
CA ARG A 39 6.54 8.68 -8.48
C ARG A 39 7.88 8.00 -8.75
N ARG A 40 8.68 8.51 -9.69
CA ARG A 40 9.91 7.82 -10.09
C ARG A 40 10.91 7.76 -8.94
N GLU A 41 11.32 6.53 -8.62
CA GLU A 41 12.42 6.22 -7.70
C GLU A 41 13.57 5.60 -8.51
N GLU A 42 14.80 5.92 -8.15
CA GLU A 42 16.01 5.30 -8.72
C GLU A 42 16.60 4.34 -7.69
N ASP A 43 16.99 3.15 -8.15
CA ASP A 43 17.65 2.19 -7.28
C ASP A 43 19.10 2.64 -7.00
N ALA A 44 19.43 2.80 -5.73
CA ALA A 44 20.78 3.13 -5.29
C ALA A 44 21.82 2.07 -5.67
N ALA A 45 21.41 0.80 -5.80
CA ALA A 45 22.29 -0.32 -6.17
C ALA A 45 22.74 -0.30 -7.63
N SER A 46 22.04 0.45 -8.50
CA SER A 46 22.39 0.57 -9.92
C SER A 46 23.52 1.58 -10.20
N GLN A 47 24.02 2.25 -9.19
CA GLN A 47 25.11 3.23 -9.33
C GLN A 47 26.46 2.53 -9.16
N GLY A 48 27.22 2.41 -10.24
CA GLY A 48 28.65 2.16 -10.17
C GLY A 48 29.38 3.29 -9.40
N ASP A 49 30.70 3.44 -9.52
CA ASP A 49 31.56 4.38 -8.77
C ASP A 49 31.18 5.89 -8.84
N TRP A 50 30.08 6.26 -9.54
CA TRP A 50 29.60 7.63 -9.68
C TRP A 50 28.53 7.94 -8.65
N LYS A 51 28.89 8.69 -7.61
CA LYS A 51 27.94 9.25 -6.62
C LYS A 51 27.05 10.31 -7.27
N ARG A 52 25.90 9.88 -7.77
CA ARG A 52 24.79 10.76 -8.19
C ARG A 52 23.74 10.77 -7.08
N GLU A 53 23.08 11.90 -6.85
CA GLU A 53 21.90 11.90 -5.98
C GLU A 53 20.84 10.97 -6.53
N VAL A 54 20.48 9.96 -5.73
CA VAL A 54 19.41 9.00 -6.08
C VAL A 54 18.09 9.74 -6.02
N LYS A 55 17.32 9.67 -7.09
CA LYS A 55 15.99 10.26 -7.08
C LYS A 55 15.07 9.48 -6.18
N VAL A 56 14.46 10.19 -5.22
CA VAL A 56 13.42 9.69 -4.32
C VAL A 56 12.06 10.21 -4.81
N ALA A 57 11.03 9.37 -4.73
CA ALA A 57 9.68 9.76 -5.12
C ALA A 57 9.13 10.86 -4.21
N ASP A 58 8.47 11.85 -4.81
CA ASP A 58 7.73 12.91 -4.12
C ASP A 58 6.26 12.49 -3.96
N TRP A 59 5.99 11.67 -2.93
CA TRP A 59 4.65 11.13 -2.67
C TRP A 59 3.59 12.22 -2.40
N PRO A 60 3.87 13.29 -1.63
CA PRO A 60 2.91 14.40 -1.49
C PRO A 60 2.49 14.99 -2.83
N LYS A 61 3.43 15.26 -3.73
CA LYS A 61 3.17 15.78 -5.08
C LYS A 61 2.44 14.75 -5.94
N ALA A 62 2.81 13.47 -5.87
CA ALA A 62 2.14 12.41 -6.58
C ALA A 62 0.66 12.28 -6.18
N ILE A 63 0.35 12.31 -4.87
CA ILE A 63 -1.01 12.31 -4.35
C ILE A 63 -1.80 13.53 -4.85
N GLN A 64 -1.22 14.72 -4.78
CA GLN A 64 -1.87 15.95 -5.25
C GLN A 64 -2.21 15.88 -6.74
N LEU A 65 -1.27 15.44 -7.58
CA LEU A 65 -1.47 15.32 -9.02
C LEU A 65 -2.52 14.24 -9.37
N ALA A 66 -2.42 13.06 -8.75
CA ALA A 66 -3.37 11.98 -8.97
C ALA A 66 -4.80 12.37 -8.55
N THR A 67 -4.94 13.03 -7.39
CA THR A 67 -6.23 13.56 -6.93
C THR A 67 -6.80 14.58 -7.92
N LYS A 68 -5.97 15.52 -8.40
CA LYS A 68 -6.38 16.50 -9.41
C LYS A 68 -6.86 15.80 -10.69
N ILE A 69 -6.07 14.88 -11.23
CA ILE A 69 -6.42 14.15 -12.47
C ILE A 69 -7.78 13.47 -12.31
N LEU A 70 -7.95 12.67 -11.25
CA LEU A 70 -9.17 11.90 -11.02
C LEU A 70 -10.41 12.78 -10.75
N SER A 71 -10.21 13.97 -10.19
CA SER A 71 -11.32 14.88 -9.89
C SER A 71 -11.71 15.78 -11.06
N THR A 72 -10.77 16.11 -11.97
CA THR A 72 -11.01 17.18 -12.96
C THR A 72 -10.63 16.86 -14.41
N GLU A 73 -9.79 15.85 -14.65
CA GLU A 73 -9.27 15.57 -16.00
C GLU A 73 -9.81 14.25 -16.56
N GLY A 74 -9.62 13.14 -15.83
CA GLY A 74 -10.06 11.83 -16.30
C GLY A 74 -10.07 10.76 -15.23
N LYS A 75 -11.10 9.91 -15.23
CA LYS A 75 -11.17 8.72 -14.37
C LYS A 75 -10.32 7.62 -15.00
N ASP A 76 -9.12 7.41 -14.49
CA ASP A 76 -8.16 6.43 -15.03
C ASP A 76 -7.68 5.46 -13.96
N LEU A 77 -7.69 4.16 -14.28
CA LEU A 77 -7.32 3.08 -13.35
C LEU A 77 -5.85 3.13 -12.95
N GLN A 78 -4.95 3.50 -13.87
CA GLN A 78 -3.53 3.61 -13.56
C GLN A 78 -3.28 4.74 -12.56
N VAL A 79 -3.95 5.88 -12.75
CA VAL A 79 -3.86 7.01 -11.83
C VAL A 79 -4.41 6.64 -10.46
N ALA A 80 -5.54 5.91 -10.40
CA ALA A 80 -6.12 5.45 -9.14
C ALA A 80 -5.21 4.43 -8.43
N ALA A 81 -4.56 3.53 -9.17
CA ALA A 81 -3.59 2.60 -8.63
C ALA A 81 -2.36 3.33 -8.05
N TRP A 82 -1.84 4.33 -8.75
CA TRP A 82 -0.72 5.16 -8.28
C TRP A 82 -1.09 6.03 -7.08
N LEU A 83 -2.32 6.56 -7.06
CA LEU A 83 -2.84 7.27 -5.89
C LEU A 83 -2.89 6.34 -4.67
N THR A 84 -3.41 5.13 -4.83
CA THR A 84 -3.48 4.13 -3.76
C THR A 84 -2.10 3.83 -3.19
N GLU A 85 -1.09 3.60 -4.03
CA GLU A 85 0.29 3.41 -3.58
C GLU A 85 0.80 4.62 -2.78
N GLY A 86 0.64 5.82 -3.33
CA GLY A 86 1.07 7.07 -2.67
C GLY A 86 0.40 7.27 -1.32
N LEU A 87 -0.91 7.00 -1.23
CA LEU A 87 -1.67 7.08 0.02
C LEU A 87 -1.13 6.11 1.08
N VAL A 88 -0.84 4.86 0.71
CA VAL A 88 -0.24 3.89 1.64
C VAL A 88 1.12 4.36 2.13
N ARG A 89 1.99 4.78 1.22
CA ARG A 89 3.35 5.24 1.57
C ARG A 89 3.36 6.49 2.46
N LYS A 90 2.39 7.38 2.29
CA LYS A 90 2.32 8.64 3.04
C LYS A 90 1.47 8.53 4.31
N HIS A 91 0.35 7.79 4.26
CA HIS A 91 -0.67 7.76 5.30
C HIS A 91 -0.90 6.36 5.91
N GLY A 92 -0.11 5.36 5.51
CA GLY A 92 -0.18 4.01 6.06
C GLY A 92 -1.56 3.36 5.91
N SER A 93 -2.07 2.79 6.99
CA SER A 93 -3.33 2.03 7.00
C SER A 93 -4.56 2.87 6.64
N ALA A 94 -4.59 4.15 6.99
CA ALA A 94 -5.68 5.06 6.58
C ALA A 94 -5.65 5.27 5.06
N GLY A 95 -4.45 5.45 4.49
CA GLY A 95 -4.27 5.58 3.04
C GLY A 95 -4.64 4.32 2.28
N LEU A 96 -4.37 3.14 2.83
CA LEU A 96 -4.77 1.86 2.24
C LEU A 96 -6.29 1.74 2.13
N ARG A 97 -7.00 2.02 3.23
CA ARG A 97 -8.47 2.04 3.25
C ARG A 97 -9.03 2.96 2.18
N ASP A 98 -8.54 4.19 2.13
CA ASP A 98 -9.07 5.21 1.21
C ASP A 98 -8.75 4.88 -0.25
N GLY A 99 -7.54 4.36 -0.53
CA GLY A 99 -7.14 3.91 -1.86
C GLY A 99 -7.98 2.74 -2.38
N LEU A 100 -8.23 1.73 -1.54
CA LEU A 100 -9.11 0.60 -1.90
C LEU A 100 -10.54 1.05 -2.15
N LYS A 101 -11.06 1.99 -1.33
CA LYS A 101 -12.39 2.57 -1.54
C LYS A 101 -12.50 3.33 -2.87
N ILE A 102 -11.45 4.06 -3.27
CA ILE A 102 -11.40 4.75 -4.56
C ILE A 102 -11.41 3.74 -5.71
N LEU A 103 -10.55 2.70 -5.65
CA LEU A 103 -10.50 1.65 -6.68
C LEU A 103 -11.85 0.94 -6.83
N ARG A 104 -12.48 0.56 -5.72
CA ARG A 104 -13.81 -0.03 -5.72
C ARG A 104 -14.85 0.92 -6.32
N GLY A 105 -14.88 2.16 -5.85
CA GLY A 105 -15.85 3.15 -6.31
C GLY A 105 -15.77 3.45 -7.82
N LEU A 106 -14.58 3.47 -8.40
CA LEU A 106 -14.41 3.60 -9.85
C LEU A 106 -15.01 2.41 -10.60
N HIS A 107 -14.80 1.19 -10.14
CA HIS A 107 -15.35 -0.01 -10.77
C HIS A 107 -16.87 -0.13 -10.62
N GLU A 108 -17.42 0.35 -9.49
CA GLU A 108 -18.87 0.36 -9.27
C GLU A 108 -19.59 1.40 -10.13
N GLN A 109 -19.05 2.63 -10.16
CA GLN A 109 -19.77 3.78 -10.70
C GLN A 109 -19.47 4.04 -12.17
N TYR A 110 -18.29 3.64 -12.66
CA TYR A 110 -17.78 4.08 -13.95
C TYR A 110 -17.30 2.92 -14.84
N TRP A 111 -17.70 1.68 -14.56
CA TRP A 111 -17.20 0.50 -15.25
C TRP A 111 -17.16 0.64 -16.78
N ASP A 112 -18.22 1.14 -17.40
CA ASP A 112 -18.33 1.21 -18.85
C ASP A 112 -17.56 2.39 -19.47
N SER A 113 -17.06 3.32 -18.66
CA SER A 113 -16.55 4.61 -19.16
C SER A 113 -15.21 5.07 -18.60
N PHE A 114 -14.68 4.46 -17.52
CA PHE A 114 -13.36 4.85 -17.02
C PHE A 114 -12.22 4.31 -17.91
N TYR A 115 -11.08 4.97 -17.85
CA TYR A 115 -9.91 4.63 -18.67
C TYR A 115 -9.00 3.60 -17.98
N PRO A 116 -8.33 2.70 -18.76
CA PRO A 116 -8.43 2.55 -20.22
C PRO A 116 -9.82 2.12 -20.65
N SER A 117 -10.26 2.64 -21.82
CA SER A 117 -11.53 2.23 -22.41
C SER A 117 -11.57 0.74 -22.73
N ILE A 118 -12.74 0.13 -22.66
CA ILE A 118 -12.96 -1.24 -23.12
C ILE A 118 -13.22 -1.14 -24.64
N GLU A 119 -12.35 -1.74 -25.43
CA GLU A 119 -12.50 -1.81 -26.88
C GLU A 119 -12.83 -3.26 -27.25
N ASP A 120 -13.91 -3.47 -28.00
CA ASP A 120 -14.38 -4.80 -28.43
C ASP A 120 -14.50 -5.85 -27.30
N GLY A 121 -14.75 -5.39 -26.08
CA GLY A 121 -14.87 -6.25 -24.90
C GLY A 121 -13.52 -6.68 -24.29
N ASP A 122 -12.40 -6.17 -24.80
CA ASP A 122 -11.06 -6.47 -24.28
C ASP A 122 -10.82 -5.78 -22.94
N LEU A 123 -10.46 -6.59 -21.93
CA LEU A 123 -10.17 -6.17 -20.56
C LEU A 123 -8.67 -6.27 -20.22
N GLU A 124 -7.82 -6.67 -21.15
CA GLU A 124 -6.39 -6.94 -20.91
C GLU A 124 -5.67 -5.71 -20.34
N PHE A 125 -5.91 -4.53 -20.92
CA PHE A 125 -5.29 -3.29 -20.46
C PHE A 125 -5.68 -2.94 -19.02
N ARG A 126 -6.93 -3.17 -18.61
CA ARG A 126 -7.39 -2.95 -17.23
C ARG A 126 -6.84 -4.01 -16.29
N GLY A 127 -6.91 -5.28 -16.69
CA GLY A 127 -6.35 -6.40 -15.94
C GLY A 127 -4.86 -6.21 -15.67
N GLY A 128 -4.09 -5.84 -16.68
CA GLY A 128 -2.66 -5.56 -16.55
C GLY A 128 -2.32 -4.45 -15.55
N ARG A 129 -3.20 -3.41 -15.39
CA ARG A 129 -2.99 -2.37 -14.37
C ARG A 129 -3.20 -2.91 -12.95
N LEU A 130 -4.18 -3.79 -12.77
CA LEU A 130 -4.44 -4.43 -11.47
C LEU A 130 -3.35 -5.45 -11.12
N GLU A 131 -2.85 -6.21 -12.09
CA GLU A 131 -1.71 -7.10 -11.90
C GLU A 131 -0.43 -6.35 -11.52
N ALA A 132 -0.17 -5.20 -12.15
CA ALA A 132 0.95 -4.33 -11.77
C ALA A 132 0.78 -3.79 -10.35
N LEU A 133 -0.44 -3.38 -9.96
CA LEU A 133 -0.74 -2.96 -8.59
C LEU A 133 -0.51 -4.11 -7.59
N ASN A 134 -0.92 -5.35 -7.94
CA ASN A 134 -0.71 -6.54 -7.10
C ASN A 134 0.77 -6.88 -6.87
N LYS A 135 1.69 -6.36 -7.70
CA LYS A 135 3.14 -6.52 -7.49
C LYS A 135 3.75 -5.42 -6.62
N ILE A 136 3.23 -4.21 -6.72
CA ILE A 136 3.82 -3.01 -6.09
C ILE A 136 3.22 -2.76 -4.70
N LEU A 137 1.89 -2.80 -4.59
CA LEU A 137 1.18 -2.42 -3.37
C LEU A 137 1.51 -3.28 -2.14
N PRO A 138 1.74 -4.61 -2.25
CA PRO A 138 2.13 -5.44 -1.12
C PRO A 138 3.40 -4.95 -0.41
N VAL A 139 4.38 -4.46 -1.19
CA VAL A 139 5.62 -3.90 -0.63
C VAL A 139 5.32 -2.66 0.22
N ALA A 140 4.46 -1.77 -0.27
CA ALA A 140 4.04 -0.59 0.49
C ALA A 140 3.24 -0.98 1.74
N ILE A 141 2.34 -1.97 1.66
CA ILE A 141 1.54 -2.47 2.78
C ILE A 141 2.44 -3.06 3.87
N LEU A 142 3.37 -3.94 3.51
CA LEU A 142 4.25 -4.60 4.49
C LEU A 142 5.23 -3.61 5.15
N ASN A 143 5.58 -2.52 4.46
CA ASN A 143 6.50 -1.50 4.97
C ASN A 143 5.80 -0.30 5.63
N MET A 144 4.46 -0.22 5.63
CA MET A 144 3.78 0.87 6.33
C MET A 144 3.99 0.78 7.85
N PRO A 145 4.10 1.92 8.56
CA PRO A 145 4.28 1.94 10.00
C PRO A 145 3.03 1.40 10.71
N LEU A 146 3.22 0.40 11.58
CA LEU A 146 2.17 -0.21 12.40
C LEU A 146 2.36 0.09 13.89
N VAL A 147 3.61 0.07 14.36
CA VAL A 147 4.00 0.31 15.74
C VAL A 147 4.81 1.58 15.80
N HIS A 148 4.44 2.52 16.65
CA HIS A 148 5.11 3.82 16.76
C HIS A 148 5.20 4.26 18.22
N PRO A 149 6.28 3.93 18.91
CA PRO A 149 6.51 4.39 20.28
C PRO A 149 6.76 5.90 20.31
N PRO A 150 6.29 6.64 21.33
CA PRO A 150 6.56 8.05 21.48
C PRO A 150 8.07 8.35 21.50
N GLY A 151 8.53 9.21 20.60
CA GLY A 151 9.95 9.60 20.52
C GLY A 151 10.88 8.54 19.94
N GLY A 152 10.38 7.41 19.48
CA GLY A 152 11.13 6.32 18.86
C GLY A 152 10.82 6.12 17.39
N PRO A 153 11.55 5.24 16.71
CA PRO A 153 11.27 4.88 15.32
C PRO A 153 9.97 4.09 15.20
N ALA A 154 9.27 4.28 14.08
CA ALA A 154 8.15 3.44 13.73
C ALA A 154 8.62 2.11 13.14
N TYR A 155 7.85 1.03 13.38
CA TYR A 155 8.15 -0.28 12.84
C TYR A 155 6.98 -0.84 12.04
N SER A 156 7.33 -1.55 10.97
CA SER A 156 6.40 -2.15 10.01
C SER A 156 6.20 -3.66 10.24
N CYS A 157 5.28 -4.26 9.47
CA CYS A 157 5.10 -5.71 9.44
C CYS A 157 6.35 -6.40 8.87
N TRP A 158 7.01 -5.82 7.87
CA TRP A 158 8.26 -6.35 7.33
C TRP A 158 9.34 -6.46 8.40
N GLN A 159 9.57 -5.39 9.17
CA GLN A 159 10.55 -5.37 10.26
C GLN A 159 10.19 -6.33 11.40
N TYR A 160 8.89 -6.53 11.66
CA TYR A 160 8.46 -7.60 12.57
C TYR A 160 8.90 -8.98 12.07
N LYS A 161 8.71 -9.29 10.78
CA LYS A 161 9.16 -10.56 10.19
C LYS A 161 10.67 -10.74 10.29
N GLU A 162 11.44 -9.70 10.00
CA GLU A 162 12.90 -9.68 10.19
C GLU A 162 13.26 -9.99 11.65
N SER A 163 12.57 -9.39 12.60
CA SER A 163 12.82 -9.62 14.03
C SER A 163 12.55 -11.05 14.45
N GLN A 164 11.51 -11.69 13.88
CA GLN A 164 11.22 -13.11 14.13
C GLN A 164 12.28 -14.02 13.51
N GLU A 165 12.81 -13.66 12.36
CA GLU A 165 13.92 -14.41 11.72
C GLU A 165 15.19 -14.35 12.58
N VAL A 166 15.57 -13.16 13.07
CA VAL A 166 16.70 -12.98 14.00
C VAL A 166 16.52 -13.81 15.26
N GLU A 167 15.33 -13.84 15.86
CA GLU A 167 15.05 -14.65 17.06
C GLU A 167 15.08 -16.16 16.77
N ASN A 168 14.68 -16.59 15.58
CA ASN A 168 14.79 -17.98 15.16
C ASN A 168 16.27 -18.42 15.00
N LEU A 169 17.11 -17.56 14.40
CA LEU A 169 18.55 -17.78 14.30
C LEU A 169 19.18 -17.86 15.70
N ARG A 170 18.82 -16.94 16.60
CA ARG A 170 19.32 -16.88 17.98
C ARG A 170 19.06 -18.15 18.76
N ARG A 171 17.83 -18.69 18.65
CA ARG A 171 17.46 -19.96 19.32
C ARG A 171 18.28 -21.16 18.87
N GLY A 172 18.68 -21.21 17.61
CA GLY A 172 19.48 -22.29 17.05
C GLY A 172 21.00 -22.09 17.16
N ALA A 173 21.47 -20.86 17.38
CA ALA A 173 22.90 -20.50 17.33
C ALA A 173 23.74 -21.19 18.42
N ALA A 174 23.14 -21.67 19.51
CA ALA A 174 23.83 -22.36 20.59
C ALA A 174 24.34 -23.75 20.18
N THR A 175 23.67 -24.40 19.22
CA THR A 175 23.94 -25.81 18.81
C THR A 175 24.35 -25.91 17.35
N ASP A 176 24.23 -24.86 16.56
CA ASP A 176 24.46 -24.85 15.11
C ASP A 176 25.39 -23.68 14.72
N GLY A 177 26.59 -24.02 14.27
CA GLY A 177 27.62 -23.05 13.87
C GLY A 177 27.21 -22.22 12.65
N GLU A 178 26.43 -22.77 11.72
CA GLU A 178 25.93 -22.03 10.56
C GLU A 178 24.90 -20.98 10.97
N ARG A 179 23.96 -21.33 11.85
CA ARG A 179 23.00 -20.36 12.40
C ARG A 179 23.67 -19.25 13.22
N LYS A 180 24.77 -19.59 13.92
CA LYS A 180 25.56 -18.61 14.65
C LYS A 180 26.19 -17.58 13.68
N ARG A 181 26.71 -18.04 12.53
CA ARG A 181 27.26 -17.16 11.49
C ARG A 181 26.16 -16.28 10.88
N GLN A 182 25.03 -16.88 10.47
CA GLN A 182 23.89 -16.15 9.92
C GLN A 182 23.31 -15.11 10.89
N LEU A 183 23.30 -15.42 12.20
CA LEU A 183 22.90 -14.47 13.22
C LEU A 183 23.86 -13.28 13.28
N ALA A 184 25.18 -13.54 13.23
CA ALA A 184 26.17 -12.48 13.25
C ALA A 184 26.04 -11.56 12.02
N GLU A 185 25.88 -12.14 10.83
CA GLU A 185 25.62 -11.41 9.59
C GLU A 185 24.36 -10.54 9.67
N ALA A 186 23.23 -11.12 10.15
CA ALA A 186 21.97 -10.40 10.31
C ALA A 186 22.08 -9.20 11.27
N LEU A 187 22.82 -9.35 12.36
CA LEU A 187 23.06 -8.27 13.32
C LEU A 187 24.01 -7.20 12.75
N GLU A 188 25.02 -7.58 11.97
CA GLU A 188 25.91 -6.66 11.27
C GLU A 188 25.18 -5.87 10.17
N GLU A 189 24.25 -6.49 9.47
CA GLU A 189 23.33 -5.83 8.53
C GLU A 189 22.33 -4.89 9.22
N GLY A 190 22.27 -4.90 10.55
CA GLY A 190 21.37 -4.04 11.32
C GLY A 190 19.92 -4.50 11.33
N LYS A 191 19.64 -5.79 11.05
CA LYS A 191 18.28 -6.35 11.15
C LYS A 191 17.72 -6.17 12.55
N LEU A 192 16.41 -5.94 12.62
CA LEU A 192 15.71 -5.65 13.87
C LEU A 192 15.71 -6.88 14.78
N GLU A 193 16.08 -6.70 16.04
CA GLU A 193 15.99 -7.72 17.08
C GLU A 193 14.59 -7.78 17.69
N GLY A 194 14.11 -8.98 18.06
CA GLY A 194 12.79 -9.19 18.65
C GLY A 194 12.55 -8.36 19.92
N GLU A 195 13.57 -8.26 20.78
CA GLU A 195 13.49 -7.45 22.00
C GLU A 195 13.24 -5.95 21.70
N LYS A 196 13.86 -5.41 20.66
CA LYS A 196 13.64 -4.01 20.25
C LYS A 196 12.22 -3.80 19.74
N PHE A 197 11.70 -4.75 18.94
CA PHE A 197 10.33 -4.69 18.47
C PHE A 197 9.34 -4.79 19.64
N ASP A 198 9.52 -5.74 20.56
CA ASP A 198 8.65 -5.92 21.72
C ASP A 198 8.64 -4.69 22.65
N LYS A 199 9.79 -4.06 22.87
CA LYS A 199 9.88 -2.77 23.59
C LYS A 199 9.08 -1.67 22.91
N ALA A 200 9.17 -1.58 21.59
CA ALA A 200 8.41 -0.59 20.81
C ALA A 200 6.90 -0.87 20.90
N VAL A 201 6.48 -2.13 20.81
CA VAL A 201 5.08 -2.53 21.02
C VAL A 201 4.62 -2.12 22.41
N ALA A 202 5.40 -2.42 23.47
CA ALA A 202 5.04 -2.07 24.85
C ALA A 202 4.85 -0.56 25.04
N ALA A 203 5.73 0.25 24.45
CA ALA A 203 5.70 1.71 24.57
C ALA A 203 4.64 2.38 23.65
N THR A 204 4.19 1.74 22.57
CA THR A 204 3.17 2.30 21.68
C THR A 204 1.81 2.34 22.38
N PRO A 205 1.09 3.48 22.39
CA PRO A 205 -0.22 3.58 23.02
C PRO A 205 -1.24 2.61 22.43
N LEU A 206 -2.09 2.00 23.28
CA LEU A 206 -3.18 1.11 22.83
C LEU A 206 -4.12 1.82 21.86
N SER A 207 -4.43 3.10 22.09
CA SER A 207 -5.28 3.89 21.20
C SER A 207 -4.72 3.98 19.78
N HIS A 208 -3.39 4.13 19.62
CA HIS A 208 -2.73 4.09 18.31
C HIS A 208 -2.91 2.71 17.66
N CYS A 209 -2.58 1.63 18.39
CA CYS A 209 -2.73 0.26 17.88
C CYS A 209 -4.17 -0.04 17.44
N SER A 210 -5.16 0.37 18.24
CA SER A 210 -6.59 0.18 17.94
C SER A 210 -7.02 0.97 16.69
N THR A 211 -6.51 2.19 16.50
CA THR A 211 -6.79 2.99 15.29
C THR A 211 -6.22 2.32 14.04
N ILE A 212 -4.98 1.84 14.10
CA ILE A 212 -4.35 1.11 12.98
C ILE A 212 -5.15 -0.15 12.67
N LEU A 213 -5.52 -0.94 13.67
CA LEU A 213 -6.31 -2.15 13.49
C LEU A 213 -7.67 -1.85 12.85
N GLU A 214 -8.36 -0.81 13.29
CA GLU A 214 -9.64 -0.39 12.74
C GLU A 214 -9.52 0.01 11.26
N ASN A 215 -8.49 0.78 10.90
CA ASN A 215 -8.23 1.11 9.50
C ASN A 215 -7.95 -0.16 8.65
N LEU A 216 -7.21 -1.13 9.21
CA LEU A 216 -6.92 -2.40 8.53
C LEU A 216 -8.18 -3.27 8.36
N ASN A 217 -9.09 -3.27 9.34
CA ASN A 217 -10.37 -3.96 9.23
C ASN A 217 -11.22 -3.32 8.12
N GLN A 218 -11.33 -2.00 8.09
CA GLN A 218 -12.04 -1.30 7.02
C GLN A 218 -11.39 -1.51 5.65
N SER A 219 -10.04 -1.55 5.60
CA SER A 219 -9.32 -1.90 4.36
C SER A 219 -9.66 -3.31 3.88
N TRP A 220 -9.81 -4.24 4.80
CA TRP A 220 -10.22 -5.62 4.50
C TRP A 220 -11.63 -5.67 3.91
N ASP A 221 -12.56 -4.96 4.52
CA ASP A 221 -13.96 -4.90 4.05
C ASP A 221 -14.04 -4.26 2.65
N GLU A 222 -13.29 -3.19 2.40
CA GLU A 222 -13.19 -2.57 1.08
C GLU A 222 -12.55 -3.51 0.04
N PHE A 223 -11.51 -4.24 0.44
CA PHE A 223 -10.81 -5.20 -0.42
C PHE A 223 -11.75 -6.36 -0.82
N GLU A 224 -12.48 -6.96 0.14
CA GLU A 224 -13.41 -8.05 -0.17
C GLU A 224 -14.55 -7.62 -1.10
N GLN A 225 -15.07 -6.40 -0.92
CA GLN A 225 -16.04 -5.84 -1.83
C GLN A 225 -15.45 -5.61 -3.23
N PHE A 226 -14.24 -5.07 -3.29
CA PHE A 226 -13.53 -4.84 -4.55
C PHE A 226 -13.25 -6.17 -5.28
N GLU A 227 -12.77 -7.19 -4.57
CA GLU A 227 -12.50 -8.53 -5.13
C GLU A 227 -13.77 -9.14 -5.77
N ARG A 228 -14.95 -9.02 -5.11
CA ARG A 228 -16.22 -9.48 -5.67
C ARG A 228 -16.60 -8.76 -6.97
N ILE A 229 -16.36 -7.45 -7.03
CA ILE A 229 -16.62 -6.65 -8.24
C ILE A 229 -15.70 -7.10 -9.38
N LEU A 230 -14.43 -7.37 -9.08
CA LEU A 230 -13.49 -7.87 -10.09
C LEU A 230 -13.93 -9.23 -10.62
N ASP A 231 -14.32 -10.15 -9.73
CA ASP A 231 -14.82 -11.47 -10.12
C ASP A 231 -16.08 -11.39 -11.00
N GLU A 232 -16.93 -10.38 -10.80
CA GLU A 232 -18.12 -10.15 -11.61
C GLU A 232 -17.78 -9.51 -12.97
N LYS A 233 -16.97 -8.45 -12.95
CA LYS A 233 -16.74 -7.57 -14.11
C LYS A 233 -15.71 -8.11 -15.10
N TYR A 234 -14.71 -8.88 -14.62
CA TYR A 234 -13.62 -9.39 -15.45
C TYR A 234 -13.79 -10.85 -15.88
N ARG A 235 -15.02 -11.38 -15.87
CA ARG A 235 -15.28 -12.75 -16.34
C ARG A 235 -14.86 -12.93 -17.80
N PRO A 236 -14.29 -14.12 -18.18
CA PRO A 236 -14.14 -15.32 -17.32
C PRO A 236 -12.85 -15.31 -16.46
N GLU A 237 -11.93 -14.37 -16.65
CA GLU A 237 -10.61 -14.35 -15.99
C GLU A 237 -10.40 -13.03 -15.25
N ALA A 238 -10.73 -13.02 -13.95
CA ALA A 238 -10.47 -11.86 -13.10
C ALA A 238 -8.97 -11.77 -12.74
N PRO A 239 -8.37 -10.55 -12.74
CA PRO A 239 -6.99 -10.35 -12.30
C PRO A 239 -6.83 -10.71 -10.83
N SER A 240 -5.82 -11.51 -10.51
CA SER A 240 -5.56 -11.93 -9.13
C SER A 240 -4.94 -10.81 -8.31
N LEU A 241 -5.55 -10.46 -7.18
CA LEU A 241 -5.00 -9.55 -6.17
C LEU A 241 -4.48 -10.30 -4.92
N ARG A 242 -4.09 -11.57 -5.07
CA ARG A 242 -3.68 -12.45 -3.98
C ARG A 242 -2.56 -11.88 -3.12
N LEU A 243 -1.55 -11.25 -3.72
CA LEU A 243 -0.42 -10.70 -2.96
C LEU A 243 -0.82 -9.51 -2.08
N ILE A 244 -1.76 -8.68 -2.55
CA ILE A 244 -2.34 -7.59 -1.74
C ILE A 244 -3.11 -8.19 -0.57
N LYS A 245 -3.93 -9.21 -0.80
CA LYS A 245 -4.73 -9.91 0.22
C LYS A 245 -3.83 -10.51 1.31
N GLU A 246 -2.77 -11.19 0.91
CA GLU A 246 -1.78 -11.80 1.82
C GLU A 246 -1.11 -10.73 2.69
N ALA A 247 -0.58 -9.66 2.09
CA ALA A 247 0.08 -8.57 2.81
C ALA A 247 -0.87 -7.87 3.81
N LEU A 248 -2.10 -7.58 3.40
CA LEU A 248 -3.12 -7.00 4.27
C LEU A 248 -3.49 -7.93 5.42
N SER A 249 -3.67 -9.23 5.15
CA SER A 249 -3.97 -10.26 6.15
C SER A 249 -2.86 -10.37 7.20
N GLU A 250 -1.59 -10.34 6.77
CA GLU A 250 -0.43 -10.40 7.66
C GLU A 250 -0.40 -9.18 8.61
N CYS A 251 -0.53 -7.96 8.08
CA CYS A 251 -0.56 -6.74 8.88
C CYS A 251 -1.73 -6.74 9.88
N ARG A 252 -2.92 -7.17 9.44
CA ARG A 252 -4.12 -7.27 10.27
C ARG A 252 -3.95 -8.29 11.39
N SER A 253 -3.39 -9.45 11.09
CA SER A 253 -3.13 -10.52 12.07
C SER A 253 -2.13 -10.07 13.13
N LEU A 254 -1.04 -9.39 12.72
CA LEU A 254 -0.07 -8.81 13.63
C LEU A 254 -0.73 -7.80 14.57
N MET A 255 -1.49 -6.85 14.03
CA MET A 255 -2.12 -5.80 14.84
C MET A 255 -3.20 -6.36 15.77
N ASN A 256 -3.97 -7.38 15.34
CA ASN A 256 -4.89 -8.09 16.22
C ASN A 256 -4.16 -8.72 17.43
N SER A 257 -3.03 -9.38 17.18
CA SER A 257 -2.21 -9.96 18.25
C SER A 257 -1.70 -8.89 19.22
N ILE A 258 -1.21 -7.76 18.69
CA ILE A 258 -0.69 -6.64 19.50
C ILE A 258 -1.82 -6.02 20.36
N VAL A 259 -2.97 -5.72 19.76
CA VAL A 259 -4.11 -5.11 20.49
C VAL A 259 -4.58 -6.03 21.62
N ARG A 260 -4.74 -7.34 21.35
CA ARG A 260 -5.12 -8.34 22.38
C ARG A 260 -4.10 -8.42 23.52
N LYS A 261 -2.80 -8.47 23.21
CA LYS A 261 -1.72 -8.48 24.22
C LYS A 261 -1.74 -7.23 25.11
N LYS A 262 -2.20 -6.10 24.57
CA LYS A 262 -2.31 -4.82 25.31
C LYS A 262 -3.65 -4.67 26.05
N GLY A 263 -4.50 -5.70 26.08
CA GLY A 263 -5.79 -5.69 26.77
C GLY A 263 -6.90 -4.96 25.99
N GLY A 264 -6.75 -4.73 24.70
CA GLY A 264 -7.80 -4.29 23.80
C GLY A 264 -8.73 -5.44 23.37
N VAL A 265 -9.95 -5.08 22.96
CA VAL A 265 -10.98 -6.02 22.45
C VAL A 265 -10.97 -6.01 20.94
#